data_dd020b652d72f32da1b197d67cd813a1
#
_entry.id   dd020b652d72f32da1b197d67cd813a1
#
_cell.length_a   1.000
_cell.length_b   1.000
_cell.length_c   1.000
_cell.angle_alpha   90.00
_cell.angle_beta   90.00
_cell.angle_gamma   90.00
#
_symmetry.space_group_name_H-M   'P 1'
#
loop_
_entity.id
_entity.type
_entity.pdbx_description
1 polymer ?
#
loop_
_entity_poly.entity_id
_entity_poly.type
_entity_poly.pdbx_seq_one_letter_code
_entity_poly.pdbx_strand_id
1 'polypeptide(L)'
;MKALVQVEAVKLSRSLGVFLLSIGMPVIFFLIFSSTVQFDDVTMQKAFIPSYMLTMTGFSMSGFALFTFPTMLAEDRKNSWLTFIQHSPLPIWQYYLSKLVRVLLCFVSSIAIVFAVGGLVKGVEMTAQEWVISALLLLVTSIVFLAIGLLLVQIQSEQAMSVVANLLYFVLAIMGGSWMPVSLFPDWVQRICKLMPSYHANQLVTTYAQEGDFLWKSLLIVLGYAIIFLGIALILNRKSEQQ
;
A
#
# COMPACT_ATOMS: atom_id res chain seq x y z
N MET A 1 11.88 -4.63 -22.90
CA MET A 1 11.08 -4.94 -21.73
C MET A 1 11.75 -5.90 -20.74
N LYS A 2 12.18 -7.12 -21.13
CA LYS A 2 12.85 -8.07 -20.20
C LYS A 2 14.06 -7.44 -19.47
N ALA A 3 14.94 -6.72 -20.20
CA ALA A 3 16.10 -6.07 -19.60
C ALA A 3 15.74 -5.01 -18.55
N LEU A 4 14.70 -4.20 -18.78
CA LEU A 4 14.24 -3.20 -17.81
C LEU A 4 13.73 -3.87 -16.52
N VAL A 5 12.93 -4.92 -16.65
CA VAL A 5 12.42 -5.68 -15.50
C VAL A 5 13.57 -6.36 -14.74
N GLN A 6 14.58 -6.91 -15.44
CA GLN A 6 15.75 -7.49 -14.79
C GLN A 6 16.55 -6.44 -14.00
N VAL A 7 16.76 -5.25 -14.57
CA VAL A 7 17.42 -4.14 -13.86
C VAL A 7 16.64 -3.76 -12.59
N GLU A 8 15.32 -3.66 -12.66
CA GLU A 8 14.50 -3.34 -11.50
C GLU A 8 14.54 -4.45 -10.43
N ALA A 9 14.54 -5.71 -10.83
CA ALA A 9 14.70 -6.84 -9.90
C ALA A 9 16.06 -6.82 -9.18
N VAL A 10 17.14 -6.51 -9.90
CA VAL A 10 18.47 -6.34 -9.29
C VAL A 10 18.54 -5.13 -8.37
N LYS A 11 17.91 -4.00 -8.75
CA LYS A 11 17.81 -2.83 -7.86
C LYS A 11 17.02 -3.17 -6.58
N LEU A 12 15.96 -3.96 -6.69
CA LEU A 12 15.17 -4.42 -5.54
C LEU A 12 16.02 -5.26 -4.57
N SER A 13 16.79 -6.23 -5.09
CA SER A 13 17.64 -7.07 -4.26
C SER A 13 18.75 -6.29 -3.52
N ARG A 14 19.11 -5.10 -3.99
CA ARG A 14 20.10 -4.21 -3.36
C ARG A 14 19.49 -3.23 -2.37
N SER A 15 18.17 -3.06 -2.34
CA SER A 15 17.44 -2.15 -1.43
C SER A 15 16.86 -2.87 -0.21
N LEU A 16 17.56 -3.88 0.32
CA LEU A 16 17.09 -4.74 1.41
C LEU A 16 16.67 -3.97 2.67
N GLY A 17 17.35 -2.86 3.00
CA GLY A 17 17.02 -2.07 4.20
C GLY A 17 15.60 -1.50 4.15
N VAL A 18 15.22 -0.89 3.03
CA VAL A 18 13.87 -0.34 2.84
C VAL A 18 12.84 -1.47 2.81
N PHE A 19 13.16 -2.57 2.14
CA PHE A 19 12.31 -3.75 2.07
C PHE A 19 12.04 -4.35 3.45
N LEU A 20 13.09 -4.53 4.26
CA LEU A 20 13.00 -5.06 5.62
C LEU A 20 12.18 -4.14 6.54
N LEU A 21 12.34 -2.83 6.45
CA LEU A 21 11.56 -1.88 7.26
C LEU A 21 10.09 -1.84 6.84
N SER A 22 9.82 -1.82 5.54
CA SER A 22 8.45 -1.74 5.03
C SER A 22 7.61 -2.99 5.32
N ILE A 23 8.23 -4.16 5.47
CA ILE A 23 7.54 -5.42 5.82
C ILE A 23 7.76 -5.77 7.29
N GLY A 24 8.97 -5.58 7.80
CA GLY A 24 9.35 -5.99 9.15
C GLY A 24 8.55 -5.27 10.23
N MET A 25 8.37 -3.94 10.11
CA MET A 25 7.61 -3.16 11.08
C MET A 25 6.13 -3.62 11.15
N PRO A 26 5.38 -3.75 10.04
CA PRO A 26 4.04 -4.32 10.05
C PRO A 26 3.97 -5.74 10.62
N VAL A 27 4.93 -6.60 10.29
CA VAL A 27 5.00 -7.95 10.85
C VAL A 27 5.21 -7.94 12.35
N ILE A 28 6.13 -7.12 12.84
CA ILE A 28 6.38 -6.97 14.29
C ILE A 28 5.12 -6.45 14.99
N PHE A 29 4.46 -5.45 14.45
CA PHE A 29 3.20 -4.93 14.99
C PHE A 29 2.12 -6.00 14.97
N PHE A 30 1.98 -6.75 13.88
CA PHE A 30 1.05 -7.87 13.82
C PHE A 30 1.33 -8.89 14.93
N LEU A 31 2.57 -9.31 15.12
CA LEU A 31 2.94 -10.28 16.14
C LEU A 31 2.69 -9.76 17.56
N ILE A 32 3.07 -8.51 17.86
CA ILE A 32 2.89 -7.91 19.19
C ILE A 32 1.40 -7.75 19.50
N PHE A 33 0.66 -7.04 18.65
CA PHE A 33 -0.75 -6.72 18.94
C PHE A 33 -1.65 -7.95 18.90
N SER A 34 -1.41 -8.90 18.01
CA SER A 34 -2.17 -10.17 17.99
C SER A 34 -1.89 -11.06 19.21
N SER A 35 -0.80 -10.81 19.95
CA SER A 35 -0.48 -11.52 21.19
C SER A 35 -0.94 -10.76 22.44
N THR A 36 -0.99 -9.43 22.38
CA THR A 36 -1.24 -8.57 23.55
C THR A 36 -2.73 -8.22 23.68
N VAL A 37 -3.41 -8.01 22.53
CA VAL A 37 -4.84 -7.70 22.54
C VAL A 37 -5.63 -8.98 22.77
N GLN A 38 -6.30 -9.04 23.91
CA GLN A 38 -7.18 -10.16 24.28
C GLN A 38 -8.60 -9.63 24.41
N PHE A 39 -9.54 -10.36 23.84
CA PHE A 39 -10.97 -10.11 23.97
C PHE A 39 -11.56 -11.18 24.88
N ASP A 40 -12.50 -10.81 25.75
CA ASP A 40 -13.22 -11.75 26.61
C ASP A 40 -14.08 -12.72 25.77
N ASP A 41 -14.50 -12.29 24.59
CA ASP A 41 -15.26 -13.11 23.64
C ASP A 41 -14.30 -13.80 22.65
N VAL A 42 -14.33 -15.13 22.66
CA VAL A 42 -13.53 -16.00 21.78
C VAL A 42 -13.86 -15.76 20.30
N THR A 43 -15.09 -15.41 19.97
CA THR A 43 -15.52 -15.08 18.60
C THR A 43 -14.89 -13.80 18.11
N MET A 44 -14.85 -12.76 18.95
CA MET A 44 -14.16 -11.51 18.65
C MET A 44 -12.65 -11.70 18.46
N GLN A 45 -12.02 -12.52 19.31
CA GLN A 45 -10.60 -12.84 19.19
C GLN A 45 -10.29 -13.54 17.86
N LYS A 46 -11.10 -14.51 17.46
CA LYS A 46 -10.94 -15.23 16.19
C LYS A 46 -11.14 -14.34 14.97
N ALA A 47 -12.04 -13.38 15.02
CA ALA A 47 -12.26 -12.42 13.94
C ALA A 47 -11.17 -11.32 13.88
N PHE A 48 -10.61 -10.94 15.03
CA PHE A 48 -9.62 -9.88 15.14
C PHE A 48 -8.30 -10.25 14.46
N ILE A 49 -7.76 -11.45 14.68
CA ILE A 49 -6.43 -11.83 14.21
C ILE A 49 -6.33 -11.80 12.67
N PRO A 50 -7.24 -12.43 11.89
CA PRO A 50 -7.23 -12.33 10.43
C PRO A 50 -7.38 -10.89 9.94
N SER A 51 -8.30 -10.13 10.54
CA SER A 51 -8.52 -8.74 10.15
C SER A 51 -7.29 -7.87 10.39
N TYR A 52 -6.64 -8.04 11.53
CA TYR A 52 -5.42 -7.31 11.86
C TYR A 52 -4.25 -7.71 10.95
N MET A 53 -4.13 -8.98 10.58
CA MET A 53 -3.19 -9.45 9.56
C MET A 53 -3.39 -8.72 8.22
N LEU A 54 -4.64 -8.62 7.78
CA LEU A 54 -4.98 -7.97 6.51
C LEU A 54 -4.71 -6.46 6.53
N THR A 55 -5.06 -5.77 7.62
CA THR A 55 -4.78 -4.34 7.76
C THR A 55 -3.28 -4.05 7.83
N MET A 56 -2.49 -4.92 8.50
CA MET A 56 -1.02 -4.80 8.53
C MET A 56 -0.39 -5.09 7.16
N THR A 57 -0.98 -6.00 6.38
CA THR A 57 -0.55 -6.21 4.99
C THR A 57 -0.79 -4.96 4.14
N GLY A 58 -1.98 -4.36 4.22
CA GLY A 58 -2.32 -3.10 3.54
C GLY A 58 -1.41 -1.95 4.00
N PHE A 59 -1.09 -1.88 5.29
CA PHE A 59 -0.15 -0.90 5.85
C PHE A 59 1.26 -1.07 5.27
N SER A 60 1.77 -2.30 5.16
CA SER A 60 3.05 -2.59 4.50
C SER A 60 3.04 -2.16 3.03
N MET A 61 1.97 -2.48 2.29
CA MET A 61 1.83 -2.11 0.88
C MET A 61 1.76 -0.60 0.69
N SER A 62 1.05 0.12 1.57
CA SER A 62 1.03 1.59 1.54
C SER A 62 2.42 2.20 1.78
N GLY A 63 3.27 1.58 2.59
CA GLY A 63 4.67 1.96 2.76
C GLY A 63 5.45 1.91 1.45
N PHE A 64 5.36 0.82 0.70
CA PHE A 64 5.99 0.73 -0.62
C PHE A 64 5.44 1.77 -1.62
N ALA A 65 4.14 2.01 -1.59
CA ALA A 65 3.49 2.97 -2.47
C ALA A 65 3.86 4.42 -2.17
N LEU A 66 4.04 4.79 -0.90
CA LEU A 66 4.30 6.17 -0.47
C LEU A 66 5.79 6.51 -0.34
N PHE A 67 6.67 5.51 -0.16
CA PHE A 67 8.11 5.73 -0.03
C PHE A 67 8.88 5.19 -1.22
N THR A 68 8.81 3.88 -1.48
CA THR A 68 9.65 3.24 -2.51
C THR A 68 9.30 3.74 -3.90
N PHE A 69 8.02 3.83 -4.22
CA PHE A 69 7.56 4.22 -5.56
C PHE A 69 7.93 5.66 -5.90
N PRO A 70 7.62 6.70 -5.09
CA PRO A 70 8.00 8.07 -5.42
C PRO A 70 9.50 8.30 -5.39
N THR A 71 10.24 7.72 -4.43
CA THR A 71 11.70 7.84 -4.37
C THR A 71 12.37 7.29 -5.62
N MET A 72 11.94 6.13 -6.10
CA MET A 72 12.44 5.49 -7.30
C MET A 72 12.25 6.37 -8.55
N LEU A 73 11.12 7.05 -8.67
CA LEU A 73 10.85 7.96 -9.79
C LEU A 73 11.63 9.27 -9.64
N ALA A 74 11.78 9.79 -8.42
CA ALA A 74 12.57 10.98 -8.13
C ALA A 74 14.07 10.75 -8.42
N GLU A 75 14.62 9.61 -8.00
CA GLU A 75 16.01 9.21 -8.31
C GLU A 75 16.27 9.10 -9.82
N ASP A 76 15.35 8.49 -10.55
CA ASP A 76 15.50 8.36 -12.00
C ASP A 76 15.42 9.73 -12.70
N ARG A 77 14.64 10.67 -12.18
CA ARG A 77 14.60 12.07 -12.67
C ARG A 77 15.92 12.76 -12.39
N LYS A 78 16.44 12.66 -11.18
CA LYS A 78 17.72 13.27 -10.76
C LYS A 78 18.91 12.75 -11.54
N ASN A 79 18.93 11.45 -11.84
CA ASN A 79 20.01 10.79 -12.58
C ASN A 79 19.82 10.91 -14.10
N SER A 80 18.88 11.73 -14.59
CA SER A 80 18.57 11.90 -16.02
C SER A 80 18.24 10.59 -16.75
N TRP A 81 17.87 9.55 -15.98
CA TRP A 81 17.52 8.25 -16.55
C TRP A 81 16.27 8.33 -17.42
N LEU A 82 15.30 9.13 -17.02
CA LEU A 82 14.09 9.37 -17.81
C LEU A 82 14.43 10.03 -19.16
N THR A 83 15.31 11.05 -19.13
CA THR A 83 15.80 11.72 -20.35
C THR A 83 16.55 10.74 -21.27
N PHE A 84 17.36 9.87 -20.69
CA PHE A 84 18.04 8.81 -21.47
C PHE A 84 17.04 7.87 -22.15
N ILE A 85 15.99 7.45 -21.45
CA ILE A 85 14.93 6.60 -22.02
C ILE A 85 14.17 7.33 -23.14
N GLN A 86 13.88 8.64 -22.99
CA GLN A 86 13.19 9.44 -24.00
C GLN A 86 13.99 9.55 -25.31
N HIS A 87 15.33 9.53 -25.23
CA HIS A 87 16.22 9.56 -26.41
C HIS A 87 16.60 8.15 -26.92
N SER A 88 16.09 7.09 -26.28
CA SER A 88 16.28 5.72 -26.70
C SER A 88 15.13 5.23 -27.61
N PRO A 89 15.29 4.14 -28.38
CA PRO A 89 14.19 3.57 -29.15
C PRO A 89 13.11 2.88 -28.28
N LEU A 90 13.22 2.98 -26.96
CA LEU A 90 12.27 2.37 -26.02
C LEU A 90 11.06 3.28 -25.80
N PRO A 91 9.83 2.81 -25.97
CA PRO A 91 8.65 3.61 -25.70
C PRO A 91 8.50 3.85 -24.18
N ILE A 92 8.20 5.08 -23.81
CA ILE A 92 8.17 5.56 -22.42
C ILE A 92 7.21 4.75 -21.51
N TRP A 93 6.15 4.18 -22.09
CA TRP A 93 5.23 3.33 -21.32
C TRP A 93 5.89 2.07 -20.76
N GLN A 94 6.92 1.52 -21.44
CA GLN A 94 7.68 0.36 -20.95
C GLN A 94 8.51 0.71 -19.72
N TYR A 95 8.99 1.95 -19.63
CA TYR A 95 9.67 2.46 -18.45
C TYR A 95 8.70 2.48 -17.25
N TYR A 96 7.54 3.15 -17.38
CA TYR A 96 6.57 3.20 -16.29
C TYR A 96 6.05 1.81 -15.90
N LEU A 97 5.84 0.94 -16.88
CA LEU A 97 5.43 -0.43 -16.62
C LEU A 97 6.48 -1.22 -15.83
N SER A 98 7.79 -1.03 -16.11
CA SER A 98 8.87 -1.68 -15.35
C SER A 98 8.88 -1.24 -13.88
N LYS A 99 8.60 0.05 -13.62
CA LYS A 99 8.47 0.58 -12.25
C LYS A 99 7.26 0.00 -11.52
N LEU A 100 6.13 -0.07 -12.22
CA LEU A 100 4.91 -0.68 -11.67
C LEU A 100 5.14 -2.16 -11.33
N VAL A 101 5.79 -2.92 -12.23
CA VAL A 101 6.15 -4.34 -11.96
C VAL A 101 7.01 -4.46 -10.71
N ARG A 102 8.01 -3.60 -10.51
CA ARG A 102 8.82 -3.61 -9.30
C ARG A 102 7.99 -3.41 -8.03
N VAL A 103 7.08 -2.43 -8.04
CA VAL A 103 6.22 -2.17 -6.87
C VAL A 103 5.24 -3.32 -6.64
N LEU A 104 4.68 -3.90 -7.70
CA LEU A 104 3.82 -5.08 -7.60
C LEU A 104 4.57 -6.28 -7.00
N LEU A 105 5.84 -6.47 -7.35
CA LEU A 105 6.69 -7.50 -6.71
C LEU A 105 6.85 -7.24 -5.21
N CYS A 106 7.04 -5.98 -4.80
CA CYS A 106 7.06 -5.61 -3.37
C CYS A 106 5.72 -5.92 -2.68
N PHE A 107 4.59 -5.63 -3.33
CA PHE A 107 3.26 -5.92 -2.79
C PHE A 107 3.03 -7.43 -2.64
N VAL A 108 3.33 -8.20 -3.68
CA VAL A 108 3.21 -9.67 -3.62
C VAL A 108 4.12 -10.25 -2.54
N SER A 109 5.34 -9.75 -2.39
CA SER A 109 6.25 -10.17 -1.32
C SER A 109 5.71 -9.82 0.07
N SER A 110 5.11 -8.63 0.22
CA SER A 110 4.47 -8.22 1.47
C SER A 110 3.30 -9.13 1.84
N ILE A 111 2.40 -9.39 0.88
CA ILE A 111 1.28 -10.33 1.07
C ILE A 111 1.82 -11.71 1.46
N ALA A 112 2.77 -12.25 0.70
CA ALA A 112 3.31 -13.57 0.95
C ALA A 112 3.94 -13.71 2.35
N ILE A 113 4.73 -12.72 2.77
CA ILE A 113 5.41 -12.75 4.08
C ILE A 113 4.43 -12.59 5.23
N VAL A 114 3.53 -11.58 5.17
CA VAL A 114 2.58 -11.33 6.26
C VAL A 114 1.57 -12.48 6.37
N PHE A 115 1.08 -13.00 5.25
CA PHE A 115 0.18 -14.17 5.22
C PHE A 115 0.87 -15.43 5.73
N ALA A 116 2.14 -15.66 5.36
CA ALA A 116 2.90 -16.77 5.89
C ALA A 116 3.07 -16.68 7.42
N VAL A 117 3.39 -15.50 7.94
CA VAL A 117 3.47 -15.27 9.39
C VAL A 117 2.10 -15.47 10.05
N GLY A 118 1.02 -14.98 9.46
CA GLY A 118 -0.34 -15.17 9.96
C GLY A 118 -0.74 -16.64 10.02
N GLY A 119 -0.55 -17.37 8.94
CA GLY A 119 -0.91 -18.80 8.88
C GLY A 119 0.01 -19.70 9.71
N LEU A 120 1.34 -19.52 9.62
CA LEU A 120 2.31 -20.42 10.25
C LEU A 120 2.58 -20.12 11.73
N VAL A 121 2.57 -18.81 12.11
CA VAL A 121 2.92 -18.40 13.48
C VAL A 121 1.68 -18.16 14.34
N LYS A 122 0.63 -17.59 13.76
CA LYS A 122 -0.60 -17.22 14.48
C LYS A 122 -1.76 -18.20 14.27
N GLY A 123 -1.60 -19.18 13.37
CA GLY A 123 -2.63 -20.18 13.11
C GLY A 123 -3.92 -19.56 12.55
N VAL A 124 -3.82 -18.52 11.71
CA VAL A 124 -4.98 -17.91 11.06
C VAL A 124 -5.64 -18.94 10.17
N GLU A 125 -6.87 -19.28 10.50
CA GLU A 125 -7.71 -20.20 9.75
C GLU A 125 -8.60 -19.41 8.80
N MET A 126 -8.33 -19.51 7.51
CA MET A 126 -9.12 -18.95 6.42
C MET A 126 -9.23 -19.98 5.31
N THR A 127 -10.33 -19.99 4.59
CA THR A 127 -10.48 -20.85 3.40
C THR A 127 -9.53 -20.40 2.28
N ALA A 128 -9.16 -21.31 1.37
CA ALA A 128 -8.32 -20.97 0.23
C ALA A 128 -8.90 -19.81 -0.60
N GLN A 129 -10.22 -19.74 -0.70
CA GLN A 129 -10.92 -18.65 -1.37
C GLN A 129 -10.71 -17.31 -0.65
N GLU A 130 -10.85 -17.25 0.66
CA GLU A 130 -10.63 -16.04 1.46
C GLU A 130 -9.18 -15.55 1.36
N TRP A 131 -8.20 -16.45 1.40
CA TRP A 131 -6.78 -16.09 1.20
C TRP A 131 -6.56 -15.43 -0.18
N VAL A 132 -7.06 -16.05 -1.24
CA VAL A 132 -6.83 -15.56 -2.62
C VAL A 132 -7.58 -14.26 -2.87
N ILE A 133 -8.85 -14.18 -2.48
CA ILE A 133 -9.65 -12.97 -2.74
C ILE A 133 -9.15 -11.81 -1.88
N SER A 134 -8.79 -12.03 -0.61
CA SER A 134 -8.20 -10.98 0.22
C SER A 134 -6.88 -10.47 -0.37
N ALA A 135 -6.03 -11.34 -0.91
CA ALA A 135 -4.82 -10.94 -1.62
C ALA A 135 -5.12 -10.08 -2.86
N LEU A 136 -6.11 -10.46 -3.66
CA LEU A 136 -6.55 -9.68 -4.82
C LEU A 136 -7.15 -8.33 -4.42
N LEU A 137 -7.98 -8.29 -3.38
CA LEU A 137 -8.55 -7.05 -2.85
C LEU A 137 -7.47 -6.11 -2.33
N LEU A 138 -6.45 -6.62 -1.63
CA LEU A 138 -5.29 -5.85 -1.19
C LEU A 138 -4.56 -5.21 -2.39
N LEU A 139 -4.33 -5.96 -3.48
CA LEU A 139 -3.72 -5.43 -4.69
C LEU A 139 -4.58 -4.34 -5.34
N VAL A 140 -5.90 -4.54 -5.43
CA VAL A 140 -6.81 -3.54 -6.00
C VAL A 140 -6.88 -2.29 -5.13
N THR A 141 -7.01 -2.43 -3.82
CA THR A 141 -7.08 -1.28 -2.92
C THR A 141 -5.76 -0.52 -2.82
N SER A 142 -4.62 -1.17 -3.07
CA SER A 142 -3.31 -0.50 -3.10
C SER A 142 -3.14 0.52 -4.23
N ILE A 143 -3.98 0.48 -5.26
CA ILE A 143 -3.96 1.44 -6.37
C ILE A 143 -4.15 2.88 -5.88
N VAL A 144 -4.96 3.11 -4.85
CA VAL A 144 -5.14 4.45 -4.29
C VAL A 144 -3.86 4.98 -3.65
N PHE A 145 -3.10 4.14 -2.95
CA PHE A 145 -1.83 4.53 -2.35
C PHE A 145 -0.75 4.80 -3.42
N LEU A 146 -0.74 4.03 -4.53
CA LEU A 146 0.11 4.31 -5.68
C LEU A 146 -0.23 5.65 -6.34
N ALA A 147 -1.52 5.98 -6.44
CA ALA A 147 -1.96 7.26 -6.97
C ALA A 147 -1.50 8.43 -6.09
N ILE A 148 -1.54 8.29 -4.76
CA ILE A 148 -0.98 9.26 -3.81
C ILE A 148 0.55 9.33 -3.98
N GLY A 149 1.24 8.19 -4.09
CA GLY A 149 2.68 8.13 -4.35
C GLY A 149 3.08 8.88 -5.61
N LEU A 150 2.28 8.80 -6.67
CA LEU A 150 2.51 9.54 -7.92
C LEU A 150 2.35 11.06 -7.75
N LEU A 151 1.45 11.50 -6.86
CA LEU A 151 1.35 12.91 -6.47
C LEU A 151 2.59 13.39 -5.71
N LEU A 152 3.14 12.55 -4.82
CA LEU A 152 4.35 12.88 -4.06
C LEU A 152 5.55 13.16 -4.96
N VAL A 153 5.66 12.48 -6.10
CA VAL A 153 6.73 12.70 -7.10
C VAL A 153 6.74 14.13 -7.65
N GLN A 154 5.63 14.87 -7.59
CA GLN A 154 5.57 16.26 -8.02
C GLN A 154 6.31 17.22 -7.08
N ILE A 155 6.62 16.79 -5.87
CA ILE A 155 7.42 17.56 -4.90
C ILE A 155 8.88 17.49 -5.34
N GLN A 156 9.47 18.65 -5.68
CA GLN A 156 10.82 18.73 -6.22
C GLN A 156 11.91 18.39 -5.18
N SER A 157 11.69 18.76 -3.92
CA SER A 157 12.62 18.47 -2.83
C SER A 157 12.42 17.06 -2.32
N GLU A 158 13.44 16.20 -2.41
CA GLU A 158 13.43 14.84 -1.87
C GLU A 158 13.14 14.83 -0.36
N GLN A 159 13.66 15.81 0.39
CA GLN A 159 13.41 15.95 1.83
C GLN A 159 11.94 16.30 2.09
N ALA A 160 11.39 17.28 1.38
CA ALA A 160 9.97 17.65 1.52
C ALA A 160 9.05 16.50 1.13
N MET A 161 9.36 15.78 0.05
CA MET A 161 8.64 14.59 -0.40
C MET A 161 8.61 13.53 0.72
N SER A 162 9.78 13.24 1.32
CA SER A 162 9.88 12.26 2.42
C SER A 162 9.09 12.67 3.66
N VAL A 163 9.12 13.96 4.03
CA VAL A 163 8.35 14.47 5.17
C VAL A 163 6.84 14.34 4.92
N VAL A 164 6.37 14.73 3.73
CA VAL A 164 4.95 14.62 3.37
C VAL A 164 4.53 13.16 3.28
N ALA A 165 5.38 12.29 2.71
CA ALA A 165 5.13 10.86 2.64
C ALA A 165 4.96 10.25 4.05
N ASN A 166 5.85 10.60 5.00
CA ASN A 166 5.75 10.14 6.38
C ASN A 166 4.46 10.61 7.05
N LEU A 167 4.11 11.88 6.93
CA LEU A 167 2.87 12.42 7.49
C LEU A 167 1.64 11.69 6.93
N LEU A 168 1.56 11.54 5.61
CA LEU A 168 0.46 10.82 4.95
C LEU A 168 0.41 9.35 5.38
N TYR A 169 1.56 8.68 5.47
CA TYR A 169 1.63 7.29 5.87
C TYR A 169 1.04 7.06 7.26
N PHE A 170 1.43 7.88 8.24
CA PHE A 170 0.88 7.80 9.60
C PHE A 170 -0.60 8.20 9.67
N VAL A 171 -0.97 9.29 9.00
CA VAL A 171 -2.39 9.72 8.97
C VAL A 171 -3.28 8.66 8.35
N LEU A 172 -2.89 8.09 7.21
CA LEU A 172 -3.64 7.03 6.54
C LEU A 172 -3.68 5.74 7.36
N ALA A 173 -2.61 5.40 8.09
CA ALA A 173 -2.58 4.24 8.96
C ALA A 173 -3.52 4.38 10.17
N ILE A 174 -3.49 5.52 10.86
CA ILE A 174 -4.32 5.78 12.03
C ILE A 174 -5.79 5.92 11.60
N MET A 175 -6.06 6.78 10.62
CA MET A 175 -7.43 7.05 10.16
C MET A 175 -8.04 5.87 9.39
N GLY A 176 -7.20 5.02 8.80
CA GLY A 176 -7.62 3.78 8.15
C GLY A 176 -7.92 2.64 9.10
N GLY A 177 -7.59 2.79 10.39
CA GLY A 177 -7.79 1.72 11.38
C GLY A 177 -6.75 0.60 11.29
N SER A 178 -5.57 0.85 10.67
CA SER A 178 -4.53 -0.16 10.58
C SER A 178 -3.86 -0.43 11.93
N TRP A 179 -3.64 0.61 12.75
CA TRP A 179 -2.99 0.46 14.06
C TRP A 179 -3.94 0.10 15.18
N MET A 180 -5.15 0.68 15.15
CA MET A 180 -6.20 0.35 16.11
C MET A 180 -7.57 0.45 15.43
N PRO A 181 -8.53 -0.36 15.84
CA PRO A 181 -9.88 -0.30 15.29
C PRO A 181 -10.51 1.09 15.39
N VAL A 182 -11.10 1.57 14.29
CA VAL A 182 -11.72 2.91 14.23
C VAL A 182 -12.87 3.06 15.25
N SER A 183 -13.49 1.96 15.66
CA SER A 183 -14.55 1.93 16.68
C SER A 183 -14.09 2.42 18.07
N LEU A 184 -12.80 2.43 18.34
CA LEU A 184 -12.24 2.90 19.61
C LEU A 184 -12.05 4.43 19.66
N PHE A 185 -12.19 5.12 18.51
CA PHE A 185 -12.09 6.57 18.47
C PHE A 185 -13.39 7.26 18.91
N PRO A 186 -13.31 8.52 19.36
CA PRO A 186 -14.50 9.36 19.56
C PRO A 186 -15.32 9.52 18.27
N ASP A 187 -16.63 9.70 18.37
CA ASP A 187 -17.55 9.73 17.23
C ASP A 187 -17.16 10.75 16.14
N TRP A 188 -16.64 11.91 16.54
CA TRP A 188 -16.22 12.94 15.58
C TRP A 188 -15.01 12.48 14.76
N VAL A 189 -14.06 11.73 15.36
CA VAL A 189 -12.91 11.14 14.64
C VAL A 189 -13.38 10.03 13.72
N GLN A 190 -14.29 9.16 14.17
CA GLN A 190 -14.86 8.11 13.33
C GLN A 190 -15.51 8.65 12.06
N ARG A 191 -16.19 9.81 12.15
CA ARG A 191 -16.76 10.48 10.96
C ARG A 191 -15.69 10.90 9.96
N ILE A 192 -14.54 11.39 10.43
CA ILE A 192 -13.40 11.75 9.57
C ILE A 192 -12.76 10.49 8.97
N CYS A 193 -12.57 9.43 9.77
CA CYS A 193 -12.05 8.16 9.28
C CYS A 193 -12.89 7.61 8.11
N LYS A 194 -14.21 7.67 8.22
CA LYS A 194 -15.14 7.22 7.16
C LYS A 194 -15.05 8.01 5.84
N LEU A 195 -14.32 9.12 5.81
CA LEU A 195 -14.00 9.85 4.58
C LEU A 195 -12.67 9.42 3.96
N MET A 196 -11.82 8.69 4.70
CA MET A 196 -10.48 8.35 4.25
C MET A 196 -10.47 7.14 3.30
N PRO A 197 -9.68 7.18 2.22
CA PRO A 197 -9.57 6.05 1.31
C PRO A 197 -8.98 4.80 1.98
N SER A 198 -8.08 4.98 2.96
CA SER A 198 -7.49 3.87 3.73
C SER A 198 -8.52 3.15 4.60
N TYR A 199 -9.51 3.86 5.15
CA TYR A 199 -10.62 3.24 5.89
C TYR A 199 -11.41 2.30 4.98
N HIS A 200 -11.81 2.76 3.81
CA HIS A 200 -12.58 1.95 2.87
C HIS A 200 -11.76 0.78 2.29
N ALA A 201 -10.45 0.99 2.09
CA ALA A 201 -9.54 -0.07 1.67
C ALA A 201 -9.49 -1.20 2.72
N ASN A 202 -9.26 -0.85 3.99
CA ASN A 202 -9.21 -1.82 5.07
C ASN A 202 -10.57 -2.47 5.30
N GLN A 203 -11.66 -1.69 5.34
CA GLN A 203 -13.01 -2.21 5.54
C GLN A 203 -13.39 -3.23 4.47
N LEU A 204 -13.10 -2.95 3.18
CA LEU A 204 -13.42 -3.87 2.10
C LEU A 204 -12.75 -5.25 2.30
N VAL A 205 -11.46 -5.23 2.66
CA VAL A 205 -10.68 -6.48 2.80
C VAL A 205 -11.07 -7.24 4.07
N THR A 206 -11.27 -6.53 5.19
CA THR A 206 -11.59 -7.16 6.48
C THR A 206 -13.01 -7.69 6.52
N THR A 207 -14.01 -6.97 5.99
CA THR A 207 -15.40 -7.45 5.92
C THR A 207 -15.51 -8.68 5.03
N TYR A 208 -14.81 -8.68 3.89
CA TYR A 208 -14.81 -9.87 3.04
C TYR A 208 -14.24 -11.10 3.77
N ALA A 209 -13.15 -10.93 4.51
CA ALA A 209 -12.54 -12.04 5.24
C ALA A 209 -13.36 -12.53 6.45
N GLN A 210 -14.19 -11.66 7.06
CA GLN A 210 -15.01 -12.00 8.22
C GLN A 210 -16.37 -12.56 7.85
N GLU A 211 -17.04 -11.97 6.86
CA GLU A 211 -18.44 -12.17 6.54
C GLU A 211 -18.64 -12.79 5.15
N GLY A 212 -17.61 -12.81 4.32
CA GLY A 212 -17.71 -13.21 2.91
C GLY A 212 -18.40 -12.15 2.02
N ASP A 213 -18.80 -11.02 2.62
CA ASP A 213 -19.56 -9.98 1.94
C ASP A 213 -18.66 -9.00 1.19
N PHE A 214 -19.04 -8.70 -0.06
CA PHE A 214 -18.30 -7.79 -0.91
C PHE A 214 -18.87 -6.37 -0.85
N LEU A 215 -18.15 -5.45 -0.19
CA LEU A 215 -18.56 -4.06 -0.03
C LEU A 215 -18.31 -3.20 -1.29
N TRP A 216 -19.21 -3.30 -2.26
CA TRP A 216 -19.15 -2.53 -3.52
C TRP A 216 -18.99 -1.03 -3.30
N LYS A 217 -19.66 -0.47 -2.27
CA LYS A 217 -19.56 0.94 -1.91
C LYS A 217 -18.12 1.34 -1.57
N SER A 218 -17.43 0.55 -0.75
CA SER A 218 -16.05 0.81 -0.36
C SER A 218 -15.10 0.69 -1.55
N LEU A 219 -15.31 -0.30 -2.43
CA LEU A 219 -14.54 -0.44 -3.66
C LEU A 219 -14.69 0.81 -4.56
N LEU A 220 -15.92 1.25 -4.81
CA LEU A 220 -16.19 2.42 -5.64
C LEU A 220 -15.56 3.70 -5.07
N ILE A 221 -15.58 3.88 -3.75
CA ILE A 221 -14.94 5.01 -3.09
C ILE A 221 -13.42 4.96 -3.28
N VAL A 222 -12.79 3.80 -3.04
CA VAL A 222 -11.34 3.62 -3.23
C VAL A 222 -10.92 3.92 -4.67
N LEU A 223 -11.65 3.37 -5.64
CA LEU A 223 -11.38 3.61 -7.06
C LEU A 223 -11.63 5.07 -7.45
N GLY A 224 -12.68 5.69 -6.91
CA GLY A 224 -12.95 7.12 -7.10
C GLY A 224 -11.79 8.01 -6.62
N TYR A 225 -11.27 7.77 -5.43
CA TYR A 225 -10.07 8.45 -4.93
C TYR A 225 -8.86 8.20 -5.80
N ALA A 226 -8.64 6.96 -6.24
CA ALA A 226 -7.52 6.63 -7.11
C ALA A 226 -7.59 7.40 -8.45
N ILE A 227 -8.77 7.48 -9.07
CA ILE A 227 -8.98 8.23 -10.31
C ILE A 227 -8.75 9.73 -10.10
N ILE A 228 -9.24 10.30 -9.01
CA ILE A 228 -9.04 11.72 -8.67
C ILE A 228 -7.55 12.02 -8.50
N PHE A 229 -6.84 11.24 -7.69
CA PHE A 229 -5.41 11.46 -7.43
C PHE A 229 -4.55 11.24 -8.68
N LEU A 230 -4.86 10.22 -9.50
CA LEU A 230 -4.21 10.02 -10.79
C LEU A 230 -4.47 11.17 -11.75
N GLY A 231 -5.71 11.67 -11.82
CA GLY A 231 -6.07 12.84 -12.65
C GLY A 231 -5.28 14.08 -12.25
N ILE A 232 -5.20 14.38 -10.94
CA ILE A 232 -4.41 15.50 -10.42
C ILE A 232 -2.92 15.31 -10.74
N ALA A 233 -2.37 14.11 -10.55
CA ALA A 233 -0.97 13.82 -10.84
C ALA A 233 -0.63 14.04 -12.32
N LEU A 234 -1.51 13.60 -13.23
CA LEU A 234 -1.33 13.79 -14.68
C LEU A 234 -1.41 15.27 -15.10
N ILE A 235 -2.30 16.04 -14.50
CA ILE A 235 -2.42 17.48 -14.77
C ILE A 235 -1.15 18.22 -14.31
N LEU A 236 -0.65 17.89 -13.12
CA LEU A 236 0.57 18.51 -12.58
C LEU A 236 1.80 18.14 -13.41
N ASN A 237 1.92 16.89 -13.85
CA ASN A 237 3.03 16.43 -14.67
C ASN A 237 3.10 17.18 -16.00
N ARG A 238 1.97 17.37 -16.68
CA ARG A 238 1.90 18.13 -17.93
C ARG A 238 2.35 19.58 -17.78
N LYS A 239 2.02 20.23 -16.66
CA LYS A 239 2.47 21.61 -16.39
C LYS A 239 3.97 21.71 -16.14
N SER A 240 4.56 20.70 -15.52
CA SER A 240 6.00 20.65 -15.26
C SER A 240 6.83 20.39 -16.52
N GLU A 241 6.27 19.72 -17.54
CA GLU A 241 6.96 19.50 -18.83
C GLU A 241 6.90 20.74 -19.77
N GLN A 242 6.09 21.73 -19.45
CA GLN A 242 5.93 22.98 -20.25
C GLN A 242 6.77 24.17 -19.71
N GLN A 243 7.43 24.00 -18.57
CA GLN A 243 8.33 24.97 -17.94
C GLN A 243 9.78 24.56 -18.11
#